data_10f91e8f784cb133e55f4205161677a8
#
_entry.id   10f91e8f784cb133e55f4205161677a8
#
_cell.length_a   1.000
_cell.length_b   1.000
_cell.length_c   1.000
_cell.angle_alpha   90.00
_cell.angle_beta   90.00
_cell.angle_gamma   90.00
#
_symmetry.space_group_name_H-M   'P 1'
#
loop_
_entity.id
_entity.type
_entity.pdbx_description
1 polymer ?
#
loop_
_entity_poly.entity_id
_entity_poly.type
_entity_poly.pdbx_seq_one_letter_code
_entity_poly.pdbx_strand_id
1 'polypeptide(L)'
;MNYACFCRRRQLLGLAALASLAALGGLAACGDRAGNAQALVPIEIDAATTCELDGMLLADYPGPKAQIHYAGAAAPVFLCDTVELFNLLLRPEQVRKVRAVYVQDMGQADWEQPRGHWIDASSGIYVLGSKRHGSMGPTIASFAQKADAEKFAQQWGGKLLRYADVKPEMVDLSGGALHDRKM
;
A
#
# COMPACT_ATOMS: atom_id res chain seq x y z
N MET A 1 -48.54 73.77 5.56
CA MET A 1 -49.10 74.10 6.90
C MET A 1 -48.63 73.01 7.84
N ASN A 2 -47.71 73.45 8.69
CA ASN A 2 -47.69 73.24 10.16
C ASN A 2 -47.31 71.79 10.60
N TYR A 3 -46.33 71.64 11.25
CA TYR A 3 -45.60 71.92 12.52
C TYR A 3 -45.15 70.58 13.06
N ALA A 4 -44.11 70.35 13.49
CA ALA A 4 -43.07 70.79 14.44
C ALA A 4 -42.67 69.59 15.26
N CYS A 5 -41.43 69.32 15.34
CA CYS A 5 -40.52 69.58 16.47
C CYS A 5 -40.66 68.68 17.71
N PHE A 6 -39.48 68.37 18.31
CA PHE A 6 -39.22 67.71 19.59
C PHE A 6 -39.16 66.19 19.55
N CYS A 7 -38.07 65.53 19.89
CA CYS A 7 -37.10 65.69 20.94
C CYS A 7 -35.78 64.98 20.66
N ARG A 8 -34.72 65.70 20.48
CA ARG A 8 -33.35 65.29 20.72
C ARG A 8 -33.13 65.21 22.22
N ARG A 9 -32.93 64.05 22.75
CA ARG A 9 -32.22 63.75 24.02
C ARG A 9 -32.67 62.44 24.61
N ARG A 10 -32.12 61.31 24.12
CA ARG A 10 -32.12 60.08 24.87
C ARG A 10 -31.51 58.90 24.03
N GLN A 11 -30.42 59.21 23.34
CA GLN A 11 -29.65 58.13 22.66
C GLN A 11 -28.15 58.26 22.82
N LEU A 12 -27.65 58.41 24.03
CA LEU A 12 -26.21 58.50 24.34
C LEU A 12 -25.79 57.61 25.51
N LEU A 13 -26.52 56.54 25.83
CA LEU A 13 -26.13 55.64 26.93
C LEU A 13 -26.30 54.16 26.56
N GLY A 14 -26.14 53.78 25.28
CA GLY A 14 -26.31 52.41 24.82
C GLY A 14 -25.12 51.79 24.06
N LEU A 15 -23.97 52.47 23.96
CA LEU A 15 -22.87 52.01 23.11
C LEU A 15 -21.59 51.63 23.85
N ALA A 16 -21.64 51.33 25.15
CA ALA A 16 -20.46 50.98 25.95
C ALA A 16 -20.46 49.54 26.48
N ALA A 17 -21.39 48.66 26.08
CA ALA A 17 -21.51 47.32 26.64
C ALA A 17 -21.28 46.15 25.65
N LEU A 18 -20.83 46.41 24.40
CA LEU A 18 -20.64 45.38 23.40
C LEU A 18 -19.19 45.17 22.94
N ALA A 19 -18.21 45.78 23.60
CA ALA A 19 -16.79 45.69 23.22
C ALA A 19 -15.95 44.75 24.06
N SER A 20 -16.50 43.94 24.97
CA SER A 20 -15.72 43.11 25.90
C SER A 20 -15.94 41.57 25.77
N LEU A 21 -16.62 41.10 24.73
CA LEU A 21 -16.80 39.64 24.51
C LEU A 21 -16.03 39.10 23.30
N ALA A 22 -15.18 39.86 22.63
CA ALA A 22 -14.45 39.40 21.44
C ALA A 22 -13.01 38.95 21.70
N ALA A 23 -12.56 38.85 22.97
CA ALA A 23 -11.14 38.56 23.30
C ALA A 23 -10.88 37.16 23.89
N LEU A 24 -11.85 36.28 23.95
CA LEU A 24 -11.68 34.91 24.51
C LEU A 24 -11.88 33.77 23.53
N GLY A 25 -11.94 34.01 22.21
CA GLY A 25 -12.16 33.00 21.16
C GLY A 25 -10.93 32.58 20.38
N GLY A 26 -9.71 32.95 20.78
CA GLY A 26 -8.50 32.82 19.96
C GLY A 26 -7.47 31.73 20.35
N LEU A 27 -7.80 30.77 21.19
CA LEU A 27 -6.80 29.79 21.70
C LEU A 27 -7.21 28.32 21.60
N ALA A 28 -8.00 27.95 20.60
CA ALA A 28 -8.33 26.54 20.36
C ALA A 28 -8.12 26.14 18.89
N ALA A 29 -6.94 26.39 18.33
CA ALA A 29 -6.55 25.92 17.00
C ALA A 29 -5.12 25.36 16.97
N CYS A 30 -4.71 24.66 18.03
CA CYS A 30 -3.68 23.64 17.95
C CYS A 30 -4.38 22.29 17.98
N GLY A 31 -5.31 22.07 17.04
CA GLY A 31 -5.74 20.74 16.69
C GLY A 31 -4.56 20.10 15.95
N ASP A 32 -3.95 19.08 16.55
CA ASP A 32 -3.13 18.13 15.84
C ASP A 32 -3.84 17.81 14.51
N ARG A 33 -3.23 18.28 13.40
CA ARG A 33 -3.46 17.64 12.13
C ARG A 33 -2.93 16.22 12.31
N ALA A 34 -3.74 15.34 12.87
CA ALA A 34 -3.67 13.93 12.56
C ALA A 34 -3.66 13.89 11.03
N GLY A 35 -2.46 13.73 10.47
CA GLY A 35 -2.29 13.76 9.03
C GLY A 35 -3.31 12.81 8.46
N ASN A 36 -4.18 13.31 7.62
CA ASN A 36 -5.11 12.49 6.86
C ASN A 36 -4.24 11.46 6.15
N ALA A 37 -4.14 10.28 6.72
CA ALA A 37 -3.37 9.19 6.17
C ALA A 37 -4.13 8.76 4.91
N GLN A 38 -3.90 9.51 3.83
CA GLN A 38 -4.46 9.22 2.53
C GLN A 38 -4.14 7.76 2.25
N ALA A 39 -5.17 6.95 2.09
CA ALA A 39 -5.01 5.54 1.78
C ALA A 39 -4.12 5.47 0.54
N LEU A 40 -2.95 4.85 0.71
CA LEU A 40 -2.07 4.62 -0.42
C LEU A 40 -2.79 3.62 -1.34
N VAL A 41 -2.82 3.93 -2.62
CA VAL A 41 -3.36 3.03 -3.63
C VAL A 41 -2.19 2.39 -4.37
N PRO A 42 -2.34 1.14 -4.83
CA PRO A 42 -1.32 0.50 -5.64
C PRO A 42 -1.14 1.24 -6.97
N ILE A 43 0.08 1.26 -7.47
CA ILE A 43 0.43 1.85 -8.77
C ILE A 43 0.60 0.70 -9.77
N GLU A 44 0.06 0.88 -10.99
CA GLU A 44 0.19 -0.13 -12.03
C GLU A 44 1.62 -0.16 -12.57
N ILE A 45 2.09 -1.34 -12.95
CA ILE A 45 3.37 -1.53 -13.62
C ILE A 45 3.25 -1.16 -15.09
N ASP A 46 4.26 -0.51 -15.61
CA ASP A 46 4.42 -0.20 -17.03
C ASP A 46 5.60 -0.98 -17.65
N ALA A 47 5.89 -0.74 -18.91
CA ALA A 47 6.96 -1.44 -19.63
C ALA A 47 8.38 -1.07 -19.12
N ALA A 48 8.51 0.05 -18.40
CA ALA A 48 9.79 0.53 -17.86
C ALA A 48 9.95 0.25 -16.37
N THR A 49 8.92 -0.32 -15.71
CA THR A 49 8.96 -0.63 -14.28
C THR A 49 9.96 -1.72 -14.00
N THR A 50 10.95 -1.42 -13.14
CA THR A 50 12.04 -2.33 -12.77
C THR A 50 11.92 -2.83 -11.35
N CYS A 51 12.47 -4.01 -11.10
CA CYS A 51 12.63 -4.59 -9.77
C CYS A 51 13.70 -3.84 -8.98
N GLU A 52 13.43 -3.55 -7.72
CA GLU A 52 14.36 -2.87 -6.79
C GLU A 52 15.62 -3.72 -6.49
N LEU A 53 15.50 -5.05 -6.50
CA LEU A 53 16.59 -5.92 -6.08
C LEU A 53 17.58 -6.24 -7.21
N ASP A 54 17.09 -6.43 -8.43
CA ASP A 54 17.90 -6.94 -9.54
C ASP A 54 17.81 -6.11 -10.82
N GLY A 55 16.91 -5.12 -10.88
CA GLY A 55 16.72 -4.25 -12.04
C GLY A 55 15.99 -4.88 -13.23
N MET A 56 15.45 -6.10 -13.09
CA MET A 56 14.68 -6.75 -14.14
C MET A 56 13.40 -5.98 -14.46
N LEU A 57 12.99 -5.93 -15.73
CA LEU A 57 11.71 -5.36 -16.14
C LEU A 57 10.57 -6.29 -15.69
N LEU A 58 9.67 -5.79 -14.84
CA LEU A 58 8.58 -6.61 -14.28
C LEU A 58 7.66 -7.16 -15.38
N ALA A 59 7.51 -6.42 -16.46
CA ALA A 59 6.63 -6.77 -17.58
C ALA A 59 7.05 -8.02 -18.34
N ASP A 60 8.33 -8.41 -18.26
CA ASP A 60 8.91 -9.47 -19.08
C ASP A 60 8.82 -10.85 -18.43
N TYR A 61 8.38 -10.90 -17.17
CA TYR A 61 8.44 -12.12 -16.37
C TYR A 61 7.08 -12.52 -15.81
N PRO A 62 6.83 -13.85 -15.67
CA PRO A 62 5.58 -14.39 -15.13
C PRO A 62 5.48 -14.26 -13.61
N GLY A 63 4.33 -14.63 -13.08
CA GLY A 63 4.06 -14.74 -11.66
C GLY A 63 3.78 -13.44 -10.95
N PRO A 64 3.36 -13.50 -9.66
CA PRO A 64 2.86 -12.35 -8.91
C PRO A 64 3.95 -11.31 -8.66
N LYS A 65 3.64 -10.06 -8.96
CA LYS A 65 4.47 -8.90 -8.65
C LYS A 65 4.07 -8.30 -7.30
N ALA A 66 4.99 -7.51 -6.74
CA ALA A 66 4.74 -6.83 -5.48
C ALA A 66 5.20 -5.37 -5.52
N GLN A 67 4.63 -4.56 -4.62
CA GLN A 67 5.08 -3.19 -4.40
C GLN A 67 5.02 -2.83 -2.92
N ILE A 68 6.02 -2.05 -2.46
CA ILE A 68 6.12 -1.56 -1.09
C ILE A 68 6.12 -0.03 -1.10
N HIS A 69 5.19 0.55 -0.36
CA HIS A 69 5.13 1.99 -0.11
C HIS A 69 5.81 2.31 1.21
N TYR A 70 6.92 3.01 1.16
CA TYR A 70 7.66 3.46 2.35
C TYR A 70 7.26 4.87 2.78
N ALA A 71 7.37 5.15 4.07
CA ALA A 71 7.18 6.51 4.57
C ALA A 71 8.25 7.45 4.02
N GLY A 72 7.81 8.62 3.53
CA GLY A 72 8.70 9.63 2.95
C GLY A 72 9.15 9.36 1.52
N ALA A 73 8.80 8.21 0.92
CA ALA A 73 9.06 7.94 -0.48
C ALA A 73 7.92 8.49 -1.36
N ALA A 74 8.29 9.10 -2.49
CA ALA A 74 7.31 9.64 -3.44
C ALA A 74 6.64 8.55 -4.30
N ALA A 75 7.34 7.43 -4.53
CA ALA A 75 6.86 6.28 -5.30
C ALA A 75 7.10 4.98 -4.52
N PRO A 76 6.34 3.91 -4.79
CA PRO A 76 6.66 2.60 -4.25
C PRO A 76 7.93 2.04 -4.89
N VAL A 77 8.53 1.07 -4.21
CA VAL A 77 9.47 0.15 -4.83
C VAL A 77 8.73 -1.05 -5.35
N PHE A 78 9.15 -1.57 -6.49
CA PHE A 78 8.56 -2.74 -7.11
C PHE A 78 9.49 -3.94 -7.00
N LEU A 79 8.88 -5.13 -6.93
CA LEU A 79 9.58 -6.41 -6.84
C LEU A 79 9.00 -7.36 -7.88
N CYS A 80 9.85 -8.07 -8.58
CA CYS A 80 9.44 -8.93 -9.66
C CYS A 80 8.85 -10.26 -9.18
N ASP A 81 8.98 -10.56 -7.87
CA ASP A 81 8.45 -11.79 -7.27
C ASP A 81 8.03 -11.57 -5.81
N THR A 82 7.05 -12.33 -5.34
CA THR A 82 6.61 -12.31 -3.93
C THR A 82 7.61 -12.96 -2.99
N VAL A 83 8.48 -13.86 -3.45
CA VAL A 83 9.60 -14.37 -2.64
C VAL A 83 10.55 -13.24 -2.28
N GLU A 84 10.88 -12.36 -3.25
CA GLU A 84 11.69 -11.16 -3.01
C GLU A 84 11.02 -10.19 -2.03
N LEU A 85 9.71 -10.00 -2.16
CA LEU A 85 8.94 -9.18 -1.23
C LEU A 85 9.13 -9.65 0.20
N PHE A 86 8.84 -10.92 0.47
CA PHE A 86 8.95 -11.46 1.81
C PHE A 86 10.39 -11.53 2.29
N ASN A 87 11.33 -11.87 1.41
CA ASN A 87 12.75 -11.84 1.75
C ASN A 87 13.17 -10.45 2.21
N LEU A 88 12.77 -9.39 1.49
CA LEU A 88 13.07 -8.00 1.86
C LEU A 88 12.40 -7.58 3.17
N LEU A 89 11.11 -7.90 3.35
CA LEU A 89 10.36 -7.47 4.53
C LEU A 89 10.76 -8.18 5.82
N LEU A 90 11.23 -9.43 5.72
CA LEU A 90 11.59 -10.26 6.86
C LEU A 90 13.06 -10.16 7.26
N ARG A 91 13.86 -9.39 6.52
CA ARG A 91 15.28 -9.15 6.89
C ARG A 91 15.38 -8.34 8.18
N PRO A 92 16.28 -8.70 9.11
CA PRO A 92 16.53 -7.93 10.33
C PRO A 92 16.98 -6.48 10.05
N GLU A 93 17.63 -6.26 8.91
CA GLU A 93 18.12 -4.94 8.47
C GLU A 93 17.04 -4.04 7.91
N GLN A 94 15.81 -4.53 7.73
CA GLN A 94 14.69 -3.74 7.23
C GLN A 94 14.20 -2.77 8.31
N VAL A 95 14.72 -1.55 8.27
CA VAL A 95 14.41 -0.47 9.23
C VAL A 95 13.50 0.62 8.64
N ARG A 96 13.24 0.59 7.32
CA ARG A 96 12.37 1.59 6.66
C ARG A 96 10.92 1.39 7.12
N LYS A 97 10.27 2.47 7.49
CA LYS A 97 8.85 2.41 7.89
C LYS A 97 7.98 2.10 6.68
N VAL A 98 7.43 0.89 6.64
CA VAL A 98 6.46 0.46 5.64
C VAL A 98 5.10 1.10 5.93
N ARG A 99 4.41 1.60 4.89
CA ARG A 99 3.07 2.18 4.97
C ARG A 99 2.01 1.31 4.32
N ALA A 100 2.33 0.69 3.21
CA ALA A 100 1.45 -0.26 2.54
C ALA A 100 2.30 -1.24 1.72
N VAL A 101 1.78 -2.44 1.55
CA VAL A 101 2.35 -3.50 0.71
C VAL A 101 1.24 -4.09 -0.12
N TYR A 102 1.46 -4.20 -1.42
CA TYR A 102 0.52 -4.80 -2.34
C TYR A 102 1.17 -5.95 -3.11
N VAL A 103 0.36 -6.96 -3.40
CA VAL A 103 0.70 -8.09 -4.28
C VAL A 103 -0.43 -8.29 -5.29
N GLN A 104 -0.15 -8.94 -6.40
CA GLN A 104 -1.19 -9.22 -7.39
C GLN A 104 -2.00 -10.45 -6.99
N ASP A 105 -3.33 -10.38 -7.19
CA ASP A 105 -4.23 -11.52 -7.03
C ASP A 105 -4.17 -12.42 -8.27
N MET A 106 -3.48 -13.55 -8.14
CA MET A 106 -3.31 -14.51 -9.22
C MET A 106 -4.57 -15.37 -9.48
N GLY A 107 -5.63 -15.16 -8.73
CA GLY A 107 -6.95 -15.66 -9.05
C GLY A 107 -7.63 -14.88 -10.18
N GLN A 108 -7.20 -13.63 -10.41
CA GLN A 108 -7.74 -12.72 -11.41
C GLN A 108 -6.72 -12.30 -12.46
N ALA A 109 -5.45 -12.13 -12.09
CA ALA A 109 -4.38 -11.72 -13.00
C ALA A 109 -3.94 -12.88 -13.90
N ASP A 110 -3.53 -12.56 -15.11
CA ASP A 110 -2.84 -13.53 -15.98
C ASP A 110 -1.47 -13.87 -15.39
N TRP A 111 -1.11 -15.15 -15.40
CA TRP A 111 0.15 -15.59 -14.81
C TRP A 111 1.37 -15.20 -15.64
N GLU A 112 1.26 -15.29 -16.96
CA GLU A 112 2.39 -15.05 -17.87
C GLU A 112 2.63 -13.53 -18.10
N GLN A 113 1.55 -12.74 -18.03
CA GLN A 113 1.59 -11.28 -18.18
C GLN A 113 0.77 -10.61 -17.08
N PRO A 114 1.19 -10.68 -15.81
CA PRO A 114 0.41 -10.18 -14.69
C PRO A 114 0.27 -8.66 -14.75
N ARG A 115 -0.99 -8.19 -14.69
CA ARG A 115 -1.35 -6.77 -14.70
C ARG A 115 -2.53 -6.53 -13.76
N GLY A 116 -2.54 -5.38 -13.09
CA GLY A 116 -3.62 -5.01 -12.19
C GLY A 116 -3.87 -6.00 -11.06
N HIS A 117 -5.10 -6.04 -10.60
CA HIS A 117 -5.58 -6.95 -9.57
C HIS A 117 -4.76 -6.91 -8.26
N TRP A 118 -4.34 -5.71 -7.87
CA TRP A 118 -3.57 -5.49 -6.65
C TRP A 118 -4.43 -5.64 -5.41
N ILE A 119 -3.93 -6.39 -4.43
CA ILE A 119 -4.54 -6.59 -3.12
C ILE A 119 -3.56 -6.19 -2.02
N ASP A 120 -4.07 -5.80 -0.85
CA ASP A 120 -3.25 -5.62 0.34
C ASP A 120 -2.60 -6.97 0.72
N ALA A 121 -1.28 -6.97 0.82
CA ALA A 121 -0.52 -8.20 1.06
C ALA A 121 -0.91 -8.88 2.39
N SER A 122 -1.27 -8.10 3.41
CA SER A 122 -1.62 -8.66 4.73
C SER A 122 -2.94 -9.44 4.71
N SER A 123 -3.82 -9.15 3.74
CA SER A 123 -5.10 -9.85 3.56
C SER A 123 -4.98 -11.06 2.61
N GLY A 124 -3.86 -11.19 1.90
CA GLY A 124 -3.63 -12.24 0.92
C GLY A 124 -3.57 -13.65 1.50
N ILE A 125 -3.97 -14.61 0.68
CA ILE A 125 -3.73 -16.04 0.89
C ILE A 125 -2.60 -16.44 -0.05
N TYR A 126 -1.65 -17.18 0.46
CA TYR A 126 -0.42 -17.52 -0.26
C TYR A 126 -0.30 -19.02 -0.48
N VAL A 127 0.32 -19.43 -1.59
CA VAL A 127 0.63 -20.84 -1.86
C VAL A 127 2.12 -20.98 -2.08
N LEU A 128 2.79 -21.66 -1.14
CA LEU A 128 4.23 -21.93 -1.16
C LEU A 128 4.49 -23.34 -1.68
N GLY A 129 5.52 -23.50 -2.50
CA GLY A 129 6.00 -24.81 -2.96
C GLY A 129 5.18 -25.39 -4.10
N SER A 130 4.50 -24.57 -4.87
CA SER A 130 3.86 -24.97 -6.12
C SER A 130 4.90 -25.30 -7.20
N LYS A 131 4.50 -26.09 -8.20
CA LYS A 131 5.33 -26.38 -9.39
C LYS A 131 5.35 -25.22 -10.40
N ARG A 132 4.55 -24.20 -10.20
CA ARG A 132 4.50 -23.04 -11.09
C ARG A 132 5.53 -22.02 -10.67
N HIS A 133 6.35 -21.58 -11.60
CA HIS A 133 7.43 -20.65 -11.36
C HIS A 133 7.01 -19.20 -11.61
N GLY A 134 7.57 -18.28 -10.85
CA GLY A 134 7.55 -16.85 -11.09
C GLY A 134 8.79 -16.37 -11.83
N SER A 135 9.14 -15.10 -11.66
CA SER A 135 10.26 -14.46 -12.36
C SER A 135 11.62 -15.05 -11.98
N MET A 136 11.79 -15.46 -10.73
CA MET A 136 13.05 -16.01 -10.20
C MET A 136 13.01 -17.53 -9.97
N GLY A 137 12.10 -18.26 -10.63
CA GLY A 137 11.90 -19.69 -10.42
C GLY A 137 10.80 -19.98 -9.39
N PRO A 138 11.05 -20.80 -8.36
CA PRO A 138 10.05 -21.08 -7.34
C PRO A 138 9.53 -19.80 -6.68
N THR A 139 8.19 -19.65 -6.63
CA THR A 139 7.54 -18.44 -6.12
C THR A 139 6.47 -18.77 -5.07
N ILE A 140 5.99 -17.75 -4.40
CA ILE A 140 4.84 -17.82 -3.50
C ILE A 140 3.66 -17.17 -4.22
N ALA A 141 2.73 -17.95 -4.73
CA ALA A 141 1.54 -17.42 -5.40
C ALA A 141 0.62 -16.71 -4.40
N SER A 142 0.05 -15.56 -4.79
CA SER A 142 -0.81 -14.72 -3.95
C SER A 142 -2.24 -14.66 -4.51
N PHE A 143 -3.23 -14.70 -3.61
CA PHE A 143 -4.65 -14.74 -3.94
C PHE A 143 -5.48 -13.89 -2.99
N ALA A 144 -6.51 -13.24 -3.51
CA ALA A 144 -7.50 -12.55 -2.68
C ALA A 144 -8.46 -13.53 -2.02
N GLN A 145 -8.80 -14.61 -2.71
CA GLN A 145 -9.81 -15.57 -2.28
C GLN A 145 -9.17 -16.92 -1.95
N LYS A 146 -9.58 -17.48 -0.80
CA LYS A 146 -9.09 -18.81 -0.38
C LYS A 146 -9.46 -19.91 -1.39
N ALA A 147 -10.62 -19.82 -2.02
CA ALA A 147 -11.07 -20.78 -3.01
C ALA A 147 -10.14 -20.83 -4.24
N ASP A 148 -9.62 -19.69 -4.68
CA ASP A 148 -8.69 -19.61 -5.81
C ASP A 148 -7.32 -20.18 -5.42
N ALA A 149 -6.84 -19.89 -4.20
CA ALA A 149 -5.62 -20.49 -3.66
C ALA A 149 -5.72 -22.03 -3.54
N GLU A 150 -6.86 -22.53 -3.06
CA GLU A 150 -7.12 -23.97 -2.97
C GLU A 150 -7.16 -24.64 -4.34
N LYS A 151 -7.84 -24.03 -5.31
CA LYS A 151 -7.87 -24.50 -6.70
C LYS A 151 -6.49 -24.52 -7.32
N PHE A 152 -5.70 -23.46 -7.11
CA PHE A 152 -4.32 -23.40 -7.59
C PHE A 152 -3.46 -24.50 -6.96
N ALA A 153 -3.55 -24.70 -5.64
CA ALA A 153 -2.80 -25.73 -4.93
C ALA A 153 -3.19 -27.15 -5.35
N GLN A 154 -4.46 -27.40 -5.69
CA GLN A 154 -4.92 -28.68 -6.25
C GLN A 154 -4.27 -28.94 -7.62
N GLN A 155 -4.12 -27.92 -8.44
CA GLN A 155 -3.56 -28.05 -9.80
C GLN A 155 -2.03 -28.11 -9.81
N TRP A 156 -1.37 -27.28 -9.02
CA TRP A 156 0.06 -27.05 -9.09
C TRP A 156 0.83 -27.56 -7.86
N GLY A 157 0.12 -28.05 -6.86
CA GLY A 157 0.71 -28.40 -5.56
C GLY A 157 0.94 -27.18 -4.69
N GLY A 158 1.60 -27.40 -3.57
CA GLY A 158 1.94 -26.35 -2.61
C GLY A 158 1.06 -26.35 -1.37
N LYS A 159 1.44 -25.52 -0.41
CA LYS A 159 0.78 -25.38 0.89
C LYS A 159 0.23 -23.96 1.03
N LEU A 160 -1.01 -23.84 1.50
CA LEU A 160 -1.63 -22.55 1.80
C LEU A 160 -1.04 -21.97 3.09
N LEU A 161 -0.75 -20.67 3.04
CA LEU A 161 -0.24 -19.87 4.15
C LEU A 161 -1.03 -18.54 4.23
N ARG A 162 -1.06 -17.92 5.40
CA ARG A 162 -1.41 -16.51 5.56
C ARG A 162 -0.13 -15.67 5.53
N TYR A 163 -0.29 -14.38 5.36
CA TYR A 163 0.84 -13.43 5.39
C TYR A 163 1.74 -13.62 6.61
N ALA A 164 1.15 -13.72 7.80
CA ALA A 164 1.89 -13.86 9.05
C ALA A 164 2.58 -15.23 9.23
N ASP A 165 2.24 -16.22 8.42
CA ASP A 165 2.82 -17.55 8.49
C ASP A 165 4.08 -17.69 7.61
N VAL A 166 4.36 -16.70 6.76
CA VAL A 166 5.58 -16.70 5.93
C VAL A 166 6.78 -16.35 6.81
N LYS A 167 7.81 -17.18 6.75
CA LYS A 167 9.00 -17.06 7.59
C LYS A 167 10.26 -16.89 6.75
N PRO A 168 11.35 -16.33 7.31
CA PRO A 168 12.60 -16.09 6.59
C PRO A 168 13.16 -17.32 5.87
N GLU A 169 13.08 -18.49 6.50
CA GLU A 169 13.57 -19.75 5.93
C GLU A 169 12.76 -20.25 4.72
N MET A 170 11.59 -19.68 4.45
CA MET A 170 10.72 -20.01 3.31
C MET A 170 11.03 -19.16 2.07
N VAL A 171 11.83 -18.11 2.21
CA VAL A 171 12.05 -17.05 1.21
C VAL A 171 13.53 -16.84 0.92
N ASP A 172 14.30 -17.92 0.94
CA ASP A 172 15.70 -17.91 0.58
C ASP A 172 15.87 -17.70 -0.94
N LEU A 173 16.58 -16.66 -1.31
CA LEU A 173 16.86 -16.31 -2.71
C LEU A 173 18.11 -17.02 -3.28
N SER A 174 18.86 -17.75 -2.46
CA SER A 174 20.08 -18.43 -2.88
C SER A 174 19.87 -19.49 -3.97
N GLY A 175 18.65 -20.00 -4.08
CA GLY A 175 18.25 -20.95 -5.13
C GLY A 175 17.96 -20.34 -6.50
N GLY A 176 17.73 -19.02 -6.57
CA GLY A 176 17.36 -18.34 -7.83
C GLY A 176 18.39 -18.48 -8.93
N ALA A 177 19.68 -18.33 -8.59
CA ALA A 177 20.79 -18.47 -9.53
C ALA A 177 20.93 -19.88 -10.15
N LEU A 178 20.36 -20.89 -9.52
CA LEU A 178 20.41 -22.28 -10.03
C LEU A 178 19.34 -22.57 -11.09
N HIS A 179 18.32 -21.71 -11.21
CA HIS A 179 17.20 -21.88 -12.13
C HIS A 179 17.28 -20.96 -13.35
N ASP A 180 18.21 -20.05 -13.38
CA ASP A 180 18.42 -19.13 -14.52
C ASP A 180 19.19 -19.83 -15.64
N ARG A 181 18.47 -20.57 -16.46
CA ARG A 181 19.00 -21.25 -17.66
C ARG A 181 18.85 -20.43 -18.94
N LYS A 182 18.45 -19.15 -18.83
CA LYS A 182 18.17 -18.27 -19.98
C LYS A 182 19.12 -17.06 -20.08
N MET A 183 20.19 -17.03 -19.33
CA MET A 183 21.29 -16.09 -19.61
C MET A 183 22.29 -16.68 -20.60
#